data_4ec7e854f07071f6ad852c0af9b366ca
#
_entry.id   4ec7e854f07071f6ad852c0af9b366ca
#
_cell.length_a   1.000
_cell.length_b   1.000
_cell.length_c   1.000
_cell.angle_alpha   90.00
_cell.angle_beta   90.00
_cell.angle_gamma   90.00
#
_symmetry.space_group_name_H-M   'P 1'
#
loop_
_entity.id
_entity.type
_entity.pdbx_description
1 polymer ?
#
loop_
_entity_poly.entity_id
_entity_poly.type
_entity_poly.pdbx_seq_one_letter_code
_entity_poly.pdbx_strand_id
1 'polypeptide(L)'
;MSNPRDWEDLASRLDGIYTVEDFETAAYRLVAEQVIYHSDRSSRVTYGILELYEREFAKVLAPLGVSLSINRQLRYVTALPRHAKAGTATVAQTLLALVLRGLYDEGVRAGGLTEDGEVLCDYIELQEKFHLMTGRDLPTRGELDTLLRSAKRWGIARRLEDDDSGHLTPLQEQSAGGVAIRPAIVDVLGETALIRLAQWGVAKDEAHVEGAVGEPVVIEDNKGMNNETA
;
A
#
# COMPACT_ATOMS: atom_id res chain seq x y z
N MET A 1 -18.47 12.54 -22.86
CA MET A 1 -19.23 11.39 -22.33
C MET A 1 -18.94 10.23 -23.23
N SER A 2 -18.21 9.22 -22.75
CA SER A 2 -17.97 7.99 -23.54
C SER A 2 -19.31 7.32 -23.78
N ASN A 3 -19.59 7.04 -25.03
CA ASN A 3 -20.86 6.45 -25.45
C ASN A 3 -20.86 4.97 -25.04
N PRO A 4 -21.94 4.38 -24.49
CA PRO A 4 -22.03 2.95 -24.20
C PRO A 4 -21.80 2.05 -25.44
N ARG A 5 -21.77 2.63 -26.63
CA ARG A 5 -21.43 1.95 -27.89
C ARG A 5 -19.94 1.59 -28.03
N ASP A 6 -19.05 2.18 -27.23
CA ASP A 6 -17.61 1.97 -27.42
C ASP A 6 -17.18 0.52 -27.15
N TRP A 7 -17.81 -0.19 -26.19
CA TRP A 7 -17.53 -1.60 -25.93
C TRP A 7 -18.20 -2.54 -26.94
N GLU A 8 -19.43 -2.22 -27.39
CA GLU A 8 -20.12 -2.98 -28.44
C GLU A 8 -19.37 -2.89 -29.78
N ASP A 9 -18.91 -1.68 -30.12
CA ASP A 9 -18.12 -1.44 -31.33
C ASP A 9 -16.76 -2.16 -31.26
N LEU A 10 -16.15 -2.21 -30.07
CA LEU A 10 -14.88 -2.89 -29.85
C LEU A 10 -15.05 -4.41 -29.93
N ALA A 11 -16.03 -4.96 -29.22
CA ALA A 11 -16.33 -6.40 -29.23
C ALA A 11 -16.70 -6.90 -30.63
N SER A 12 -17.46 -6.11 -31.40
CA SER A 12 -17.86 -6.48 -32.78
C SER A 12 -16.68 -6.57 -33.76
N ARG A 13 -15.59 -5.83 -33.51
CA ARG A 13 -14.36 -5.85 -34.31
C ARG A 13 -13.46 -7.05 -34.04
N LEU A 14 -13.72 -7.77 -32.93
CA LEU A 14 -12.85 -8.82 -32.44
C LEU A 14 -13.34 -10.24 -32.73
N ASP A 15 -14.31 -10.37 -33.61
CA ASP A 15 -14.86 -11.67 -34.02
C ASP A 15 -15.22 -12.62 -32.87
N GLY A 16 -15.67 -12.05 -31.76
CA GLY A 16 -16.10 -12.82 -30.57
C GLY A 16 -15.00 -13.33 -29.64
N ILE A 17 -13.75 -12.83 -29.79
CA ILE A 17 -12.66 -13.18 -28.86
C ILE A 17 -12.96 -12.66 -27.46
N TYR A 18 -13.48 -11.43 -27.36
CA TYR A 18 -13.94 -10.81 -26.11
C TYR A 18 -15.34 -10.25 -26.28
N THR A 19 -16.15 -10.41 -25.24
CA THR A 19 -17.52 -9.91 -25.18
C THR A 19 -17.54 -8.52 -24.52
N VAL A 20 -18.66 -7.81 -24.63
CA VAL A 20 -18.90 -6.55 -23.89
C VAL A 20 -18.75 -6.77 -22.39
N GLU A 21 -19.26 -7.90 -21.88
CA GLU A 21 -19.18 -8.27 -20.46
C GLU A 21 -17.73 -8.43 -19.97
N ASP A 22 -16.82 -8.95 -20.83
CA ASP A 22 -15.39 -9.07 -20.48
C ASP A 22 -14.75 -7.70 -20.28
N PHE A 23 -15.07 -6.71 -21.12
CA PHE A 23 -14.59 -5.33 -20.99
C PHE A 23 -15.17 -4.63 -19.77
N GLU A 24 -16.47 -4.77 -19.52
CA GLU A 24 -17.14 -4.20 -18.35
C GLU A 24 -16.59 -4.80 -17.06
N THR A 25 -16.42 -6.12 -17.00
CA THR A 25 -15.81 -6.82 -15.88
C THR A 25 -14.40 -6.35 -15.62
N ALA A 26 -13.57 -6.22 -16.68
CA ALA A 26 -12.20 -5.72 -16.55
C ALA A 26 -12.16 -4.28 -16.03
N ALA A 27 -13.04 -3.40 -16.55
CA ALA A 27 -13.14 -2.02 -16.10
C ALA A 27 -13.58 -1.92 -14.64
N TYR A 28 -14.60 -2.69 -14.24
CA TYR A 28 -15.10 -2.72 -12.87
C TYR A 28 -14.04 -3.23 -11.89
N ARG A 29 -13.40 -4.36 -12.21
CA ARG A 29 -12.32 -4.91 -11.38
C ARG A 29 -11.19 -3.92 -11.21
N LEU A 30 -10.76 -3.26 -12.29
CA LEU A 30 -9.68 -2.29 -12.23
C LEU A 30 -10.00 -1.11 -11.30
N VAL A 31 -11.24 -0.60 -11.32
CA VAL A 31 -11.66 0.48 -10.41
C VAL A 31 -11.81 -0.02 -8.97
N ALA A 32 -12.30 -1.23 -8.76
CA ALA A 32 -12.54 -1.80 -7.44
C ALA A 32 -11.25 -2.25 -6.74
N GLU A 33 -10.32 -2.86 -7.48
CA GLU A 33 -9.07 -3.43 -6.97
C GLU A 33 -7.91 -2.43 -7.04
N GLN A 34 -7.98 -1.41 -7.91
CA GLN A 34 -6.97 -0.38 -8.20
C GLN A 34 -5.67 -0.92 -8.82
N VAL A 35 -5.26 -2.14 -8.52
CA VAL A 35 -4.07 -2.78 -9.06
C VAL A 35 -4.40 -4.20 -9.52
N ILE A 36 -4.07 -4.51 -10.76
CA ILE A 36 -4.26 -5.83 -11.37
C ILE A 36 -2.91 -6.38 -11.79
N TYR A 37 -2.55 -7.56 -11.28
CA TYR A 37 -1.29 -8.24 -11.61
C TYR A 37 -1.52 -9.42 -12.55
N HIS A 38 -0.62 -9.58 -13.51
CA HIS A 38 -0.60 -10.77 -14.36
C HIS A 38 -0.20 -12.03 -13.59
N SER A 39 0.64 -11.93 -12.56
CA SER A 39 1.07 -13.06 -11.73
C SER A 39 -0.09 -13.72 -10.98
N ASP A 40 -1.14 -12.95 -10.64
CA ASP A 40 -2.34 -13.48 -10.00
C ASP A 40 -3.16 -14.29 -11.01
N ARG A 41 -3.33 -15.59 -10.74
CA ARG A 41 -4.01 -16.52 -11.65
C ARG A 41 -5.39 -16.05 -12.10
N SER A 42 -6.18 -15.52 -11.17
CA SER A 42 -7.53 -14.99 -11.44
C SER A 42 -7.53 -13.69 -12.24
N SER A 43 -6.40 -13.04 -12.41
CA SER A 43 -6.27 -11.72 -13.03
C SER A 43 -5.58 -11.75 -14.40
N ARG A 44 -5.03 -12.87 -14.83
CA ARG A 44 -4.27 -12.99 -16.09
C ARG A 44 -5.05 -12.54 -17.32
N VAL A 45 -6.30 -12.99 -17.44
CA VAL A 45 -7.16 -12.61 -18.57
C VAL A 45 -7.48 -11.12 -18.50
N THR A 46 -7.87 -10.64 -17.32
CA THR A 46 -8.16 -9.22 -17.11
C THR A 46 -6.96 -8.33 -17.43
N TYR A 47 -5.75 -8.70 -16.96
CA TYR A 47 -4.51 -8.00 -17.30
C TYR A 47 -4.30 -7.95 -18.81
N GLY A 48 -4.45 -9.08 -19.51
CA GLY A 48 -4.29 -9.16 -20.96
C GLY A 48 -5.26 -8.23 -21.72
N ILE A 49 -6.52 -8.17 -21.30
CA ILE A 49 -7.52 -7.27 -21.88
C ILE A 49 -7.11 -5.81 -21.65
N LEU A 50 -6.74 -5.45 -20.43
CA LEU A 50 -6.30 -4.09 -20.07
C LEU A 50 -5.05 -3.65 -20.84
N GLU A 51 -4.09 -4.56 -21.02
CA GLU A 51 -2.85 -4.28 -21.75
C GLU A 51 -3.10 -4.06 -23.26
N LEU A 52 -3.95 -4.90 -23.87
CA LEU A 52 -4.26 -4.80 -25.29
C LEU A 52 -5.09 -3.54 -25.62
N TYR A 53 -6.00 -3.15 -24.72
CA TYR A 53 -6.96 -2.06 -24.95
C TYR A 53 -6.74 -0.86 -24.02
N GLU A 54 -5.48 -0.61 -23.64
CA GLU A 54 -5.09 0.46 -22.71
C GLU A 54 -5.74 1.80 -23.01
N ARG A 55 -5.78 2.18 -24.30
CA ARG A 55 -6.30 3.48 -24.74
C ARG A 55 -7.80 3.61 -24.51
N GLU A 56 -8.54 2.54 -24.74
CA GLU A 56 -9.99 2.46 -24.58
C GLU A 56 -10.35 2.54 -23.10
N PHE A 57 -9.67 1.78 -22.25
CA PHE A 57 -9.85 1.86 -20.80
C PHE A 57 -9.46 3.23 -20.24
N ALA A 58 -8.37 3.83 -20.70
CA ALA A 58 -7.98 5.17 -20.29
C ALA A 58 -9.05 6.22 -20.60
N LYS A 59 -9.73 6.12 -21.77
CA LYS A 59 -10.85 7.02 -22.13
C LYS A 59 -12.05 6.84 -21.20
N VAL A 60 -12.38 5.61 -20.82
CA VAL A 60 -13.51 5.32 -19.91
C VAL A 60 -13.22 5.80 -18.50
N LEU A 61 -11.97 5.69 -18.03
CA LEU A 61 -11.56 6.10 -16.68
C LEU A 61 -11.31 7.60 -16.52
N ALA A 62 -10.93 8.28 -17.61
CA ALA A 62 -10.60 9.71 -17.58
C ALA A 62 -11.73 10.61 -17.03
N PRO A 63 -13.03 10.42 -17.38
CA PRO A 63 -14.14 11.20 -16.82
C PRO A 63 -14.33 10.99 -15.32
N LEU A 64 -13.91 9.84 -14.77
CA LEU A 64 -13.94 9.54 -13.35
C LEU A 64 -12.78 10.20 -12.58
N GLY A 65 -11.86 10.87 -13.28
CA GLY A 65 -10.64 11.42 -12.69
C GLY A 65 -9.65 10.34 -12.26
N VAL A 66 -9.69 9.16 -12.90
CA VAL A 66 -8.79 8.04 -12.65
C VAL A 66 -7.74 7.95 -13.76
N SER A 67 -6.47 7.82 -13.38
CA SER A 67 -5.35 7.62 -14.31
C SER A 67 -5.04 6.14 -14.41
N LEU A 68 -4.96 5.64 -15.64
CA LEU A 68 -4.50 4.29 -15.96
C LEU A 68 -2.99 4.33 -16.23
N SER A 69 -2.25 3.39 -15.67
CA SER A 69 -0.83 3.15 -15.99
C SER A 69 -0.56 1.65 -16.09
N ILE A 70 0.26 1.24 -17.05
CA ILE A 70 0.66 -0.16 -17.25
C ILE A 70 2.16 -0.28 -17.14
N ASN A 71 2.62 -1.06 -16.18
CA ASN A 71 4.00 -1.47 -16.09
C ASN A 71 4.17 -2.84 -16.79
N ARG A 72 4.65 -2.82 -18.03
CA ARG A 72 4.82 -4.02 -18.84
C ARG A 72 6.01 -4.88 -18.39
N GLN A 73 7.01 -4.28 -17.76
CA GLN A 73 8.18 -5.00 -17.27
C GLN A 73 7.82 -5.87 -16.05
N LEU A 74 7.10 -5.30 -15.09
CA LEU A 74 6.66 -5.97 -13.86
C LEU A 74 5.22 -6.50 -13.96
N ARG A 75 4.60 -6.38 -15.14
CA ARG A 75 3.33 -6.95 -15.56
C ARG A 75 2.18 -6.66 -14.60
N TYR A 76 1.97 -5.37 -14.28
CA TYR A 76 0.80 -4.92 -13.53
C TYR A 76 0.19 -3.65 -14.14
N VAL A 77 -1.09 -3.44 -13.85
CA VAL A 77 -1.87 -2.27 -14.23
C VAL A 77 -2.34 -1.55 -12.98
N THR A 78 -2.23 -0.23 -12.95
CA THR A 78 -2.77 0.60 -11.87
C THR A 78 -3.84 1.55 -12.37
N ALA A 79 -4.88 1.76 -11.56
CA ALA A 79 -5.91 2.77 -11.75
C ALA A 79 -5.98 3.68 -10.53
N LEU A 80 -5.27 4.79 -10.58
CA LEU A 80 -5.12 5.68 -9.44
C LEU A 80 -5.94 6.96 -9.61
N PRO A 81 -6.69 7.37 -8.56
CA PRO A 81 -7.44 8.63 -8.60
C PRO A 81 -6.47 9.81 -8.63
N ARG A 82 -6.75 10.79 -9.49
CA ARG A 82 -5.99 12.04 -9.58
C ARG A 82 -6.27 13.01 -8.43
N HIS A 83 -7.34 12.78 -7.68
CA HIS A 83 -7.76 13.65 -6.60
C HIS A 83 -7.41 13.07 -5.23
N ALA A 84 -6.77 13.89 -4.39
CA ALA A 84 -6.28 13.48 -3.07
C ALA A 84 -7.36 13.03 -2.06
N LYS A 85 -8.65 13.20 -2.37
CA LYS A 85 -9.76 12.85 -1.47
C LYS A 85 -10.36 11.47 -1.72
N ALA A 86 -9.69 10.63 -2.49
CA ALA A 86 -10.23 9.32 -2.90
C ALA A 86 -10.37 8.29 -1.76
N GLY A 87 -9.82 8.55 -0.60
CA GLY A 87 -9.96 7.67 0.56
C GLY A 87 -9.15 8.15 1.76
N THR A 88 -9.54 7.72 2.95
CA THR A 88 -8.79 7.98 4.18
C THR A 88 -8.22 6.67 4.69
N ALA A 89 -6.89 6.58 4.77
CA ALA A 89 -6.23 5.50 5.48
C ALA A 89 -6.10 5.85 6.96
N THR A 90 -6.20 4.86 7.84
CA THR A 90 -5.89 5.05 9.26
C THR A 90 -4.40 5.26 9.45
N VAL A 91 -3.99 5.85 10.60
CA VAL A 91 -2.57 6.02 10.94
C VAL A 91 -1.83 4.68 10.90
N ALA A 92 -2.41 3.61 11.45
CA ALA A 92 -1.80 2.29 11.46
C ALA A 92 -1.61 1.72 10.03
N GLN A 93 -2.61 1.88 9.16
CA GLN A 93 -2.51 1.49 7.75
C GLN A 93 -1.42 2.29 7.02
N THR A 94 -1.35 3.60 7.27
CA THR A 94 -0.35 4.47 6.67
C THR A 94 1.05 4.07 7.12
N LEU A 95 1.27 3.89 8.42
CA LEU A 95 2.57 3.49 8.96
C LEU A 95 3.03 2.15 8.37
N LEU A 96 2.15 1.12 8.36
CA LEU A 96 2.50 -0.16 7.75
C LEU A 96 2.85 -0.01 6.28
N ALA A 97 2.04 0.70 5.50
CA ALA A 97 2.28 0.90 4.07
C ALA A 97 3.65 1.56 3.80
N LEU A 98 4.06 2.50 4.65
CA LEU A 98 5.34 3.20 4.52
C LEU A 98 6.53 2.35 4.93
N VAL A 99 6.38 1.53 5.97
CA VAL A 99 7.40 0.53 6.33
C VAL A 99 7.57 -0.48 5.19
N LEU A 100 6.47 -1.00 4.63
CA LEU A 100 6.52 -1.89 3.47
C LEU A 100 7.19 -1.21 2.27
N ARG A 101 6.92 0.09 2.03
CA ARG A 101 7.56 0.85 0.95
C ARG A 101 9.08 0.97 1.17
N GLY A 102 9.52 1.22 2.40
CA GLY A 102 10.95 1.28 2.77
C GLY A 102 11.65 -0.07 2.56
N LEU A 103 11.02 -1.18 3.01
CA LEU A 103 11.52 -2.54 2.80
C LEU A 103 11.61 -2.89 1.31
N TYR A 104 10.60 -2.49 0.52
CA TYR A 104 10.63 -2.69 -0.93
C TYR A 104 11.83 -1.98 -1.58
N ASP A 105 12.07 -0.71 -1.23
CA ASP A 105 13.19 0.07 -1.77
C ASP A 105 14.56 -0.50 -1.36
N GLU A 106 14.67 -1.02 -0.13
CA GLU A 106 15.87 -1.70 0.34
C GLU A 106 16.09 -3.02 -0.43
N GLY A 107 15.04 -3.83 -0.58
CA GLY A 107 15.10 -5.09 -1.31
C GLY A 107 15.48 -4.90 -2.78
N VAL A 108 14.91 -3.89 -3.44
CA VAL A 108 15.27 -3.52 -4.83
C VAL A 108 16.76 -3.15 -4.93
N ARG A 109 17.26 -2.32 -4.00
CA ARG A 109 18.69 -1.93 -3.99
C ARG A 109 19.63 -3.08 -3.71
N ALA A 110 19.19 -4.05 -2.90
CA ALA A 110 19.95 -5.27 -2.60
C ALA A 110 19.86 -6.33 -3.71
N GLY A 111 19.03 -6.13 -4.74
CA GLY A 111 18.79 -7.11 -5.81
C GLY A 111 17.94 -8.31 -5.36
N GLY A 112 17.18 -8.17 -4.28
CA GLY A 112 16.34 -9.20 -3.67
C GLY A 112 14.93 -9.33 -4.29
N LEU A 113 14.78 -9.04 -5.58
CA LEU A 113 13.50 -9.17 -6.28
C LEU A 113 13.25 -10.60 -6.74
N THR A 114 12.02 -11.07 -6.59
CA THR A 114 11.54 -12.29 -7.25
C THR A 114 11.32 -12.05 -8.75
N GLU A 115 11.01 -13.12 -9.50
CA GLU A 115 10.67 -13.02 -10.93
C GLU A 115 9.45 -12.11 -11.20
N ASP A 116 8.51 -12.04 -10.26
CA ASP A 116 7.34 -11.15 -10.33
C ASP A 116 7.62 -9.73 -9.80
N GLY A 117 8.89 -9.42 -9.46
CA GLY A 117 9.28 -8.11 -8.92
C GLY A 117 8.85 -7.87 -7.47
N GLU A 118 8.51 -8.92 -6.73
CA GLU A 118 8.14 -8.83 -5.32
C GLU A 118 9.39 -8.89 -4.43
N VAL A 119 9.34 -8.23 -3.27
CA VAL A 119 10.31 -8.38 -2.18
C VAL A 119 9.67 -9.22 -1.09
N LEU A 120 10.36 -10.30 -0.69
CA LEU A 120 9.91 -11.17 0.39
C LEU A 120 10.47 -10.68 1.70
N CYS A 121 9.62 -10.60 2.72
CA CYS A 121 9.96 -10.14 4.06
C CYS A 121 9.33 -11.09 5.08
N ASP A 122 10.10 -11.62 6.01
CA ASP A 122 9.54 -12.39 7.12
C ASP A 122 8.97 -11.48 8.22
N TYR A 123 8.22 -12.06 9.16
CA TYR A 123 7.59 -11.26 10.22
C TYR A 123 8.60 -10.70 11.24
N ILE A 124 9.77 -11.30 11.38
CA ILE A 124 10.83 -10.80 12.28
C ILE A 124 11.44 -9.54 11.69
N GLU A 125 11.82 -9.59 10.41
CA GLU A 125 12.33 -8.43 9.68
C GLU A 125 11.29 -7.30 9.64
N LEU A 126 10.02 -7.63 9.38
CA LEU A 126 8.94 -6.65 9.40
C LEU A 126 8.82 -5.98 10.76
N GLN A 127 8.91 -6.73 11.86
CA GLN A 127 8.84 -6.22 13.23
C GLN A 127 9.99 -5.28 13.53
N GLU A 128 11.23 -5.68 13.21
CA GLU A 128 12.42 -4.87 13.43
C GLU A 128 12.35 -3.55 12.65
N LYS A 129 11.99 -3.61 11.37
CA LYS A 129 11.86 -2.42 10.52
C LYS A 129 10.71 -1.52 10.96
N PHE A 130 9.57 -2.10 11.35
CA PHE A 130 8.45 -1.32 11.86
C PHE A 130 8.84 -0.55 13.10
N HIS A 131 9.53 -1.19 14.06
CA HIS A 131 10.03 -0.55 15.27
C HIS A 131 11.06 0.55 14.95
N LEU A 132 12.04 0.24 14.10
CA LEU A 132 13.10 1.17 13.70
C LEU A 132 12.53 2.44 13.03
N MET A 133 11.58 2.30 12.12
CA MET A 133 11.06 3.42 11.33
C MET A 133 9.97 4.22 12.05
N THR A 134 9.24 3.60 12.97
CA THR A 134 8.07 4.24 13.61
C THR A 134 8.25 4.54 15.09
N GLY A 135 9.27 3.95 15.75
CA GLY A 135 9.45 3.96 17.20
C GLY A 135 8.32 3.23 17.95
N ARG A 136 7.56 2.36 17.27
CA ARG A 136 6.42 1.63 17.85
C ARG A 136 6.58 0.14 17.64
N ASP A 137 5.96 -0.63 18.50
CA ASP A 137 5.87 -2.07 18.31
C ASP A 137 4.93 -2.42 17.17
N LEU A 138 5.22 -3.52 16.47
CA LEU A 138 4.33 -4.05 15.46
C LEU A 138 2.97 -4.38 16.10
N PRO A 139 1.85 -4.03 15.46
CA PRO A 139 0.51 -4.37 15.95
C PRO A 139 0.35 -5.85 16.27
N THR A 140 -0.58 -6.17 17.18
CA THR A 140 -0.90 -7.56 17.52
C THR A 140 -1.27 -8.37 16.26
N ARG A 141 -1.11 -9.70 16.32
CA ARG A 141 -1.36 -10.56 15.16
C ARG A 141 -2.72 -10.32 14.50
N GLY A 142 -3.79 -10.14 15.29
CA GLY A 142 -5.13 -9.88 14.74
C GLY A 142 -5.27 -8.53 14.05
N GLU A 143 -4.63 -7.49 14.62
CA GLU A 143 -4.57 -6.16 14.02
C GLU A 143 -3.71 -6.16 12.76
N LEU A 144 -2.53 -6.79 12.81
CA LEU A 144 -1.64 -6.95 11.65
C LEU A 144 -2.35 -7.68 10.51
N ASP A 145 -3.10 -8.72 10.81
CA ASP A 145 -3.93 -9.43 9.83
C ASP A 145 -4.94 -8.52 9.13
N THR A 146 -5.54 -7.60 9.87
CA THR A 146 -6.49 -6.62 9.32
C THR A 146 -5.77 -5.59 8.46
N LEU A 147 -4.59 -5.15 8.86
CA LEU A 147 -3.75 -4.21 8.11
C LEU A 147 -3.24 -4.85 6.81
N LEU A 148 -2.78 -6.10 6.86
CA LEU A 148 -2.32 -6.85 5.68
C LEU A 148 -3.46 -7.12 4.68
N ARG A 149 -4.69 -7.37 5.16
CA ARG A 149 -5.86 -7.43 4.27
C ARG A 149 -6.11 -6.10 3.54
N SER A 150 -5.88 -4.96 4.22
CA SER A 150 -5.95 -3.65 3.57
C SER A 150 -4.84 -3.47 2.54
N ALA A 151 -3.60 -3.87 2.86
CA ALA A 151 -2.46 -3.82 1.94
C ALA A 151 -2.69 -4.72 0.71
N LYS A 152 -3.28 -5.91 0.90
CA LYS A 152 -3.69 -6.80 -0.20
C LYS A 152 -4.74 -6.14 -1.10
N ARG A 153 -5.77 -5.52 -0.51
CA ARG A 153 -6.81 -4.80 -1.26
C ARG A 153 -6.25 -3.61 -2.05
N TRP A 154 -5.22 -2.96 -1.55
CA TRP A 154 -4.52 -1.88 -2.26
C TRP A 154 -3.52 -2.40 -3.30
N GLY A 155 -3.34 -3.71 -3.39
CA GLY A 155 -2.40 -4.34 -4.31
C GLY A 155 -0.92 -4.08 -3.98
N ILE A 156 -0.58 -3.65 -2.76
CA ILE A 156 0.79 -3.30 -2.37
C ILE A 156 1.53 -4.42 -1.63
N ALA A 157 0.80 -5.38 -1.05
CA ALA A 157 1.40 -6.55 -0.39
C ALA A 157 0.38 -7.69 -0.30
N ARG A 158 0.88 -8.91 -0.11
CA ARG A 158 0.09 -10.11 0.19
C ARG A 158 0.82 -10.97 1.21
N ARG A 159 0.13 -11.86 1.90
CA ARG A 159 0.80 -12.85 2.74
C ARG A 159 1.40 -13.93 1.86
N LEU A 160 2.51 -14.51 2.29
CA LEU A 160 3.10 -15.65 1.58
C LEU A 160 2.19 -16.88 1.63
N GLU A 161 1.42 -17.04 2.70
CA GLU A 161 0.46 -18.15 2.88
C GLU A 161 -0.77 -18.05 1.96
N ASP A 162 -1.06 -16.86 1.42
CA ASP A 162 -2.20 -16.59 0.52
C ASP A 162 -1.86 -16.92 -0.96
N ASP A 163 -0.76 -17.58 -1.24
CA ASP A 163 -0.32 -17.85 -2.61
C ASP A 163 -1.14 -18.97 -3.25
N ASP A 164 -2.11 -18.60 -4.07
CA ASP A 164 -2.92 -19.50 -4.91
C ASP A 164 -2.12 -20.12 -6.07
N SER A 165 -0.87 -19.73 -6.27
CA SER A 165 -0.07 -20.16 -7.42
C SER A 165 0.42 -21.61 -7.31
N GLY A 166 0.35 -22.22 -6.11
CA GLY A 166 0.77 -23.59 -5.87
C GLY A 166 2.28 -23.85 -6.06
N HIS A 167 3.06 -22.80 -6.28
CA HIS A 167 4.50 -22.81 -6.44
C HIS A 167 5.16 -21.98 -5.35
N LEU A 168 5.19 -22.52 -4.14
CA LEU A 168 6.10 -22.02 -3.13
C LEU A 168 7.53 -22.32 -3.60
N THR A 169 8.35 -21.29 -3.75
CA THR A 169 9.78 -21.52 -3.96
C THR A 169 10.39 -22.13 -2.70
N PRO A 170 11.50 -22.90 -2.81
CA PRO A 170 12.16 -23.48 -1.64
C PRO A 170 12.54 -22.48 -0.53
N LEU A 171 12.65 -21.21 -0.87
CA LEU A 171 12.86 -20.10 0.08
C LEU A 171 11.58 -19.72 0.84
N GLN A 172 10.41 -19.87 0.21
CA GLN A 172 9.10 -19.60 0.82
C GLN A 172 8.67 -20.73 1.79
N GLU A 173 9.07 -21.98 1.51
CA GLU A 173 8.81 -23.14 2.40
C GLU A 173 9.59 -23.06 3.72
N GLN A 174 10.73 -22.37 3.74
CA GLN A 174 11.57 -22.23 4.95
C GLN A 174 11.17 -21.04 5.84
N SER A 175 10.40 -20.09 5.33
CA SER A 175 9.94 -18.94 6.10
C SER A 175 8.62 -19.28 6.78
N ALA A 176 8.62 -19.37 8.11
CA ALA A 176 7.43 -19.61 8.94
C ALA A 176 6.44 -18.41 8.89
N GLY A 177 5.94 -18.10 7.70
CA GLY A 177 5.05 -16.98 7.41
C GLY A 177 5.79 -15.66 7.11
N GLY A 178 5.18 -14.83 6.28
CA GLY A 178 5.76 -13.55 5.88
C GLY A 178 4.87 -12.78 4.92
N VAL A 179 5.43 -11.72 4.37
CA VAL A 179 4.75 -10.80 3.46
C VAL A 179 5.54 -10.68 2.16
N ALA A 180 4.86 -10.84 1.04
CA ALA A 180 5.37 -10.46 -0.27
C ALA A 180 4.96 -9.01 -0.54
N ILE A 181 5.94 -8.12 -0.65
CA ILE A 181 5.72 -6.70 -0.95
C ILE A 181 5.74 -6.55 -2.46
N ARG A 182 4.69 -6.00 -3.02
CA ARG A 182 4.42 -6.02 -4.46
C ARG A 182 4.88 -4.73 -5.15
N PRO A 183 5.32 -4.78 -6.41
CA PRO A 183 5.97 -3.65 -7.08
C PRO A 183 5.08 -2.41 -7.27
N ALA A 184 3.77 -2.55 -7.40
CA ALA A 184 2.87 -1.39 -7.53
C ALA A 184 2.85 -0.48 -6.29
N ILE A 185 3.46 -0.88 -5.18
CA ILE A 185 3.63 -0.02 -4.00
C ILE A 185 4.34 1.28 -4.34
N VAL A 186 5.21 1.27 -5.35
CA VAL A 186 5.93 2.47 -5.84
C VAL A 186 4.97 3.48 -6.44
N ASP A 187 4.00 3.02 -7.24
CA ASP A 187 3.01 3.87 -7.89
C ASP A 187 1.93 4.33 -6.91
N VAL A 188 1.45 3.41 -6.07
CA VAL A 188 0.36 3.68 -5.11
C VAL A 188 0.79 4.69 -4.04
N LEU A 189 2.01 4.58 -3.51
CA LEU A 189 2.50 5.45 -2.46
C LEU A 189 3.30 6.65 -2.96
N GLY A 190 3.85 6.61 -4.18
CA GLY A 190 4.60 7.69 -4.80
C GLY A 190 5.71 8.30 -3.91
N GLU A 191 6.58 9.13 -4.46
CA GLU A 191 7.64 9.79 -3.69
C GLU A 191 7.09 10.82 -2.68
N THR A 192 6.00 11.50 -3.01
CA THR A 192 5.39 12.51 -2.14
C THR A 192 4.91 11.91 -0.81
N ALA A 193 4.51 10.64 -0.79
CA ALA A 193 4.09 9.97 0.43
C ALA A 193 5.26 9.75 1.40
N LEU A 194 6.43 9.37 0.88
CA LEU A 194 7.64 9.20 1.67
C LEU A 194 8.14 10.51 2.27
N ILE A 195 8.10 11.61 1.50
CA ILE A 195 8.47 12.94 1.97
C ILE A 195 7.56 13.40 3.13
N ARG A 196 6.26 13.19 2.99
CA ARG A 196 5.28 13.53 4.07
C ARG A 196 5.53 12.72 5.34
N LEU A 197 5.95 11.45 5.22
CA LEU A 197 6.28 10.65 6.38
C LEU A 197 7.53 11.15 7.09
N ALA A 198 8.59 11.44 6.35
CA ALA A 198 9.82 11.99 6.92
C ALA A 198 9.52 13.27 7.72
N GLN A 199 8.68 14.16 7.18
CA GLN A 199 8.24 15.37 7.87
C GLN A 199 7.39 15.07 9.13
N TRP A 200 6.58 14.03 9.11
CA TRP A 200 5.75 13.63 10.26
C TRP A 200 6.59 13.04 11.41
N GLY A 201 7.63 12.30 11.10
CA GLY A 201 8.61 11.80 12.07
C GLY A 201 9.33 12.94 12.80
N VAL A 202 9.85 13.91 12.07
CA VAL A 202 10.56 15.08 12.62
C VAL A 202 9.65 15.92 13.52
N ALA A 203 8.42 16.21 13.10
CA ALA A 203 7.46 16.99 13.89
C ALA A 203 7.09 16.32 15.23
N LYS A 204 7.17 14.99 15.31
CA LYS A 204 6.88 14.23 16.52
C LYS A 204 8.05 14.22 17.51
N ASP A 205 9.27 14.19 17.00
CA ASP A 205 10.48 14.29 17.81
C ASP A 205 10.60 15.71 18.44
N GLU A 206 10.28 16.77 17.68
CA GLU A 206 10.23 18.14 18.21
C GLU A 206 9.16 18.32 19.29
N ALA A 207 7.97 17.76 19.11
CA ALA A 207 6.90 17.82 20.11
C ALA A 207 7.22 17.02 21.39
N HIS A 208 8.06 15.98 21.29
CA HIS A 208 8.51 15.21 22.47
C HIS A 208 9.60 15.92 23.25
N VAL A 209 10.43 16.72 22.59
CA VAL A 209 11.50 17.53 23.22
C VAL A 209 10.89 18.76 23.91
N GLU A 210 9.85 19.40 23.35
CA GLU A 210 9.17 20.53 23.99
C GLU A 210 8.34 20.12 25.21
N GLY A 211 7.80 18.90 25.27
CA GLY A 211 7.08 18.36 26.43
C GLY A 211 7.97 17.97 27.62
N ALA A 212 9.28 17.88 27.44
CA ALA A 212 10.24 17.50 28.47
C ALA A 212 10.90 18.70 29.21
N VAL A 213 10.64 19.93 28.78
CA VAL A 213 11.19 21.16 29.37
C VAL A 213 10.04 22.00 29.89
N GLY A 214 9.62 21.77 31.12
CA GLY A 214 8.73 22.73 31.76
C GLY A 214 7.80 22.23 32.85
N GLU A 215 8.31 21.61 33.92
CA GLU A 215 7.69 21.79 35.21
C GLU A 215 8.57 22.71 36.07
N PRO A 216 8.11 23.93 36.40
CA PRO A 216 8.81 24.72 37.42
C PRO A 216 8.59 24.07 38.78
N VAL A 217 9.68 23.64 39.39
CA VAL A 217 9.71 23.24 40.80
C VAL A 217 9.28 24.43 41.64
N VAL A 218 8.05 24.40 42.15
CA VAL A 218 7.58 25.33 43.18
C VAL A 218 8.26 24.90 44.50
N ILE A 219 9.28 25.66 44.89
CA ILE A 219 9.87 25.57 46.24
C ILE A 219 8.88 26.27 47.17
N GLU A 220 8.09 25.50 47.92
CA GLU A 220 7.37 26.01 49.09
C GLU A 220 8.35 26.36 50.20
N ASP A 221 8.62 27.65 50.36
CA ASP A 221 9.27 28.21 51.55
C ASP A 221 8.35 28.03 52.77
N ASN A 222 8.65 27.02 53.56
CA ASN A 222 8.06 26.81 54.89
C ASN A 222 8.67 27.80 55.88
N LYS A 223 8.07 28.98 56.04
CA LYS A 223 8.37 29.92 57.10
C LYS A 223 7.37 29.72 58.22
N GLY A 224 7.76 28.92 59.18
CA GLY A 224 7.16 28.90 60.49
C GLY A 224 7.20 30.27 61.13
N MET A 225 6.14 30.68 61.77
CA MET A 225 6.18 31.65 62.82
C MET A 225 5.11 31.36 63.85
N ASN A 226 5.62 30.98 65.08
CA ASN A 226 4.92 31.01 66.31
C ASN A 226 4.40 32.43 66.63
N ASN A 227 3.28 32.51 67.28
CA ASN A 227 3.02 33.29 68.50
C ASN A 227 1.54 33.14 68.84
N GLU A 228 1.21 32.53 69.97
CA GLU A 228 1.13 33.04 71.35
C GLU A 228 0.09 34.13 71.53
N THR A 229 -0.84 33.80 72.43
CA THR A 229 -1.52 34.60 73.48
C THR A 229 -2.69 35.51 73.06
N ALA A 230 -3.85 35.22 73.51
CA ALA A 230 -4.66 35.65 74.66
C ALA A 230 -6.12 35.24 74.50
#